data_eb6e337a4e54a4fb9e122638a5d60afb
#
_entry.id   eb6e337a4e54a4fb9e122638a5d60afb
#
_cell.length_a   1.000
_cell.length_b   1.000
_cell.length_c   1.000
_cell.angle_alpha   90.00
_cell.angle_beta   90.00
_cell.angle_gamma   90.00
#
_symmetry.space_group_name_H-M   'P 1'
#
loop_
_entity.id
_entity.type
_entity.pdbx_description
1 polymer ?
#
loop_
_entity_poly.entity_id
_entity_poly.type
_entity_poly.pdbx_seq_one_letter_code
_entity_poly.pdbx_strand_id
1 'polypeptide(L)'
;MTTENIDWSQLTTARDRADRLLKPLKEIEARWQTAEMAFIADQLIALEDQDPNAQPGTERQWREYRTQVRRWVEGADGYPAVESRPQRPV
;
A
#
# COMPACT_ATOMS: atom_id res chain seq x y z
N MET A 1 9.87 -33.07 32.80
CA MET A 1 9.43 -32.63 32.59
C MET A 1 9.22 -31.60 32.33
N THR A 2 9.24 -31.02 32.42
CA THR A 2 8.52 -30.11 32.20
C THR A 2 8.94 -29.07 31.39
N THR A 3 10.05 -29.09 30.83
CA THR A 3 10.47 -28.18 29.89
C THR A 3 9.60 -28.18 28.74
N GLU A 4 9.06 -29.30 28.46
CA GLU A 4 8.15 -29.40 27.39
C GLU A 4 6.94 -28.60 27.70
N ASN A 5 6.83 -28.10 28.88
CA ASN A 5 5.74 -27.24 29.24
C ASN A 5 5.92 -25.83 28.75
N ILE A 6 7.08 -25.52 28.26
CA ILE A 6 7.25 -24.26 27.59
C ILE A 6 6.46 -24.36 26.31
N ASP A 7 5.46 -23.53 26.21
CA ASP A 7 4.53 -23.66 25.11
C ASP A 7 5.01 -22.85 23.90
N TRP A 8 5.90 -23.43 23.16
CA TRP A 8 6.38 -22.84 21.94
C TRP A 8 5.27 -22.65 20.93
N SER A 9 4.23 -23.51 21.02
CA SER A 9 3.08 -23.37 20.15
C SER A 9 2.33 -22.09 20.40
N GLN A 10 2.23 -21.66 21.66
CA GLN A 10 1.55 -20.41 21.95
C GLN A 10 2.29 -19.21 21.41
N LEU A 11 3.61 -19.19 21.53
CA LEU A 11 4.40 -18.10 20.96
C LEU A 11 4.24 -18.05 19.46
N THR A 12 4.32 -19.20 18.82
CA THR A 12 4.11 -19.29 17.38
C THR A 12 2.70 -18.88 17.00
N THR A 13 1.72 -19.33 17.78
CA THR A 13 0.31 -19.04 17.52
C THR A 13 0.02 -17.55 17.60
N ALA A 14 0.63 -16.86 18.57
CA ALA A 14 0.42 -15.42 18.71
C ALA A 14 0.94 -14.68 17.48
N ARG A 15 2.12 -15.06 17.00
CA ARG A 15 2.70 -14.46 15.79
C ARG A 15 1.86 -14.80 14.57
N ASP A 16 1.47 -16.07 14.44
CA ASP A 16 0.64 -16.51 13.33
C ASP A 16 -0.69 -15.79 13.31
N ARG A 17 -1.26 -15.52 14.47
CA ARG A 17 -2.51 -14.80 14.57
C ARG A 17 -2.35 -13.36 14.09
N ALA A 18 -1.27 -12.71 14.49
CA ALA A 18 -0.97 -11.36 14.05
C ALA A 18 -0.78 -11.33 12.53
N ASP A 19 -0.03 -12.29 11.99
CA ASP A 19 0.18 -12.39 10.55
C ASP A 19 -1.14 -12.63 9.81
N ARG A 20 -2.01 -13.47 10.36
CA ARG A 20 -3.31 -13.73 9.74
C ARG A 20 -4.20 -12.51 9.72
N LEU A 21 -4.12 -11.65 10.72
CA LEU A 21 -4.88 -10.41 10.75
C LEU A 21 -4.33 -9.39 9.76
N LEU A 22 -3.02 -9.35 9.59
CA LEU A 22 -2.37 -8.38 8.69
C LEU A 22 -2.35 -8.83 7.25
N LYS A 23 -2.29 -10.14 7.00
CA LYS A 23 -2.17 -10.65 5.64
C LYS A 23 -3.26 -10.15 4.70
N PRO A 24 -4.54 -10.25 5.05
CA PRO A 24 -5.58 -9.73 4.15
C PRO A 24 -5.49 -8.23 3.94
N LEU A 25 -5.07 -7.47 4.96
CA LEU A 25 -4.88 -6.03 4.81
C LEU A 25 -3.74 -5.73 3.84
N LYS A 26 -2.64 -6.46 3.93
CA LYS A 26 -1.52 -6.30 3.02
C LYS A 26 -1.91 -6.65 1.58
N GLU A 27 -2.73 -7.67 1.40
CA GLU A 27 -3.21 -8.06 0.08
C GLU A 27 -4.11 -6.99 -0.53
N ILE A 28 -4.95 -6.38 0.28
CA ILE A 28 -5.80 -5.27 -0.15
C ILE A 28 -4.93 -4.10 -0.61
N GLU A 29 -3.90 -3.77 0.19
CA GLU A 29 -3.02 -2.65 -0.15
C GLU A 29 -2.19 -2.95 -1.40
N ALA A 30 -1.77 -4.18 -1.61
CA ALA A 30 -1.05 -4.56 -2.83
C ALA A 30 -1.94 -4.40 -4.06
N ARG A 31 -3.19 -4.80 -3.98
CA ARG A 31 -4.14 -4.61 -5.09
C ARG A 31 -4.43 -3.13 -5.33
N TRP A 32 -4.59 -2.36 -4.26
CA TRP A 32 -4.78 -0.92 -4.40
C TRP A 32 -3.58 -0.28 -5.09
N GLN A 33 -2.36 -0.64 -4.66
CA GLN A 33 -1.14 -0.11 -5.24
C GLN A 33 -1.05 -0.40 -6.74
N THR A 34 -1.33 -1.63 -7.13
CA THR A 34 -1.30 -2.03 -8.55
C THR A 34 -2.29 -1.21 -9.37
N ALA A 35 -3.52 -1.08 -8.88
CA ALA A 35 -4.55 -0.31 -9.56
C ALA A 35 -4.19 1.17 -9.62
N GLU A 36 -3.64 1.70 -8.55
CA GLU A 36 -3.27 3.11 -8.49
C GLU A 36 -2.09 3.41 -9.41
N MET A 37 -1.11 2.52 -9.49
CA MET A 37 0.02 2.70 -10.42
C MET A 37 -0.46 2.73 -11.87
N ALA A 38 -1.43 1.90 -12.22
CA ALA A 38 -2.03 1.92 -13.57
C ALA A 38 -2.78 3.22 -13.81
N PHE A 39 -3.54 3.69 -12.82
CA PHE A 39 -4.25 4.97 -12.92
C PHE A 39 -3.28 6.14 -13.12
N ILE A 40 -2.18 6.15 -12.37
CA ILE A 40 -1.16 7.19 -12.49
C ILE A 40 -0.55 7.18 -13.90
N ALA A 41 -0.26 6.00 -14.45
CA ALA A 41 0.30 5.89 -15.79
C ALA A 41 -0.64 6.53 -16.82
N ASP A 42 -1.94 6.22 -16.74
CA ASP A 42 -2.94 6.80 -17.62
C ASP A 42 -3.06 8.31 -17.43
N GLN A 43 -2.99 8.76 -16.18
CA GLN A 43 -3.08 10.19 -15.85
C GLN A 43 -1.90 10.96 -16.45
N LEU A 44 -0.69 10.41 -16.37
CA LEU A 44 0.48 11.05 -16.95
C LEU A 44 0.37 11.16 -18.46
N ILE A 45 -0.18 10.13 -19.11
CA ILE A 45 -0.44 10.17 -20.54
C ILE A 45 -1.48 11.26 -20.86
N ALA A 46 -2.56 11.32 -20.09
CA ALA A 46 -3.60 12.32 -20.28
C ALA A 46 -3.05 13.74 -20.15
N LEU A 47 -2.17 13.97 -19.17
CA LEU A 47 -1.55 15.27 -18.99
C LEU A 47 -0.62 15.62 -20.16
N GLU A 48 0.13 14.63 -20.64
CA GLU A 48 1.00 14.82 -21.81
C GLU A 48 0.19 15.18 -23.04
N ASP A 49 -0.98 14.54 -23.21
CA ASP A 49 -1.87 14.79 -24.35
C ASP A 49 -2.76 16.02 -24.16
N GLN A 50 -2.66 16.68 -23.01
CA GLN A 50 -3.49 17.85 -22.67
C GLN A 50 -4.98 17.51 -22.71
N ASP A 51 -5.31 16.30 -22.24
CA ASP A 51 -6.70 15.82 -22.21
C ASP A 51 -7.48 16.65 -21.18
N PRO A 52 -8.59 17.28 -21.56
CA PRO A 52 -9.39 18.08 -20.64
C PRO A 52 -10.03 17.23 -19.55
N ASN A 53 -10.09 15.92 -19.71
CA ASN A 53 -10.63 15.01 -18.72
C ASN A 53 -9.59 14.51 -17.70
N ALA A 54 -8.32 14.97 -17.83
CA ALA A 54 -7.29 14.62 -16.86
C ALA A 54 -7.69 15.11 -15.48
N GLN A 55 -7.31 14.33 -14.47
CA GLN A 55 -7.56 14.71 -13.08
C GLN A 55 -6.70 15.92 -12.69
N PRO A 56 -7.11 16.67 -11.63
CA PRO A 56 -6.32 17.81 -11.17
C PRO A 56 -4.90 17.42 -10.79
N GLY A 57 -4.00 18.40 -10.87
CA GLY A 57 -2.61 18.21 -10.50
C GLY A 57 -1.68 18.30 -11.70
N THR A 58 -0.46 18.72 -11.44
CA THR A 58 0.55 18.84 -12.48
C THR A 58 1.21 17.50 -12.75
N GLU A 59 1.90 17.40 -13.89
CA GLU A 59 2.67 16.22 -14.21
C GLU A 59 3.68 15.89 -13.11
N ARG A 60 4.35 16.94 -12.60
CA ARG A 60 5.33 16.77 -11.52
C ARG A 60 4.66 16.22 -10.25
N GLN A 61 3.52 16.75 -9.87
CA GLN A 61 2.80 16.29 -8.69
C GLN A 61 2.40 14.82 -8.84
N TRP A 62 1.97 14.41 -10.03
CA TRP A 62 1.62 13.02 -10.27
C TRP A 62 2.84 12.09 -10.28
N ARG A 63 3.98 12.57 -10.72
CA ARG A 63 5.23 11.79 -10.63
C ARG A 63 5.67 11.61 -9.18
N GLU A 64 5.55 12.65 -8.37
CA GLU A 64 5.85 12.58 -6.95
C GLU A 64 4.89 11.62 -6.25
N TYR A 65 3.62 11.69 -6.58
CA TYR A 65 2.62 10.78 -6.05
C TYR A 65 2.94 9.33 -6.45
N ARG A 66 3.35 9.12 -7.70
CA ARG A 66 3.76 7.78 -8.15
C ARG A 66 4.87 7.21 -7.30
N THR A 67 5.85 8.03 -6.94
CA THR A 67 6.94 7.61 -6.07
C THR A 67 6.42 7.21 -4.69
N GLN A 68 5.49 7.99 -4.15
CA GLN A 68 4.88 7.67 -2.85
C GLN A 68 4.10 6.36 -2.91
N VAL A 69 3.32 6.16 -3.94
CA VAL A 69 2.55 4.92 -4.12
C VAL A 69 3.49 3.71 -4.25
N ARG A 70 4.58 3.88 -5.00
CA ARG A 70 5.57 2.81 -5.15
C ARG A 70 6.18 2.41 -3.81
N ARG A 71 6.35 3.37 -2.91
CA ARG A 71 6.92 3.13 -1.58
C ARG A 71 5.91 2.65 -0.56
N TRP A 72 4.65 2.54 -0.93
CA TRP A 72 3.60 2.06 -0.04
C TRP A 72 3.66 0.54 0.03
N VAL A 73 4.55 0.04 0.85
CA VAL A 73 4.83 -1.37 1.05
C VAL A 73 5.18 -1.59 2.50
N GLU A 74 5.39 -2.83 2.89
CA GLU A 74 5.79 -3.15 4.25
C GLU A 74 7.00 -2.33 4.66
N GLY A 75 6.90 -1.70 5.82
CA GLY A 75 7.93 -0.79 6.32
C GLY A 75 7.57 0.68 6.14
N ALA A 76 6.60 1.01 5.30
CA ALA A 76 6.16 2.38 5.15
C ALA A 76 5.37 2.82 6.39
N ASP A 77 5.45 4.12 6.71
CA ASP A 77 4.73 4.66 7.87
C ASP A 77 3.23 4.46 7.71
N GLY A 78 2.61 3.85 8.71
CA GLY A 78 1.17 3.61 8.72
C GLY A 78 0.72 2.42 7.91
N TYR A 79 1.60 1.78 7.14
CA TYR A 79 1.24 0.61 6.34
C TYR A 79 0.84 -0.56 7.28
N PRO A 80 -0.20 -1.31 7.00
CA PRO A 80 -1.11 -1.27 5.83
C PRO A 80 -2.45 -0.59 6.12
N ALA A 81 -2.47 0.47 6.88
CA ALA A 81 -3.71 1.18 7.22
C ALA A 81 -4.20 2.02 6.04
N VAL A 82 -5.46 1.84 5.68
CA VAL A 82 -6.07 2.53 4.54
C VAL A 82 -5.95 4.05 4.68
N GLU A 83 -6.17 4.56 5.88
CA GLU A 83 -6.14 6.01 6.14
C GLU A 83 -4.74 6.60 6.00
N SER A 84 -3.71 5.76 5.94
CA SER A 84 -2.33 6.22 5.79
C SER A 84 -1.82 6.16 4.35
N ARG A 85 -2.68 5.76 3.41
CA ARG A 85 -2.31 5.73 1.99
C ARG A 85 -1.88 7.10 1.50
N PRO A 86 -0.92 7.17 0.55
CA PRO A 86 -0.61 8.43 -0.11
C PRO A 86 -1.85 9.08 -0.70
N GLN A 87 -1.87 10.41 -0.72
CA GLN A 87 -3.01 11.18 -1.21
C GLN A 87 -2.73 11.67 -2.62
N ARG A 88 -3.74 11.57 -3.49
CA ARG A 88 -3.64 12.06 -4.87
C ARG A 88 -3.46 13.57 -4.90
N PRO A 89 -2.77 14.09 -5.92
CA PRO A 89 -2.70 15.53 -6.12
C PRO A 89 -4.08 16.15 -6.30
N VAL A 90 -4.21 17.40 -5.90
CA VAL A 90 -5.46 18.16 -6.02
C VAL A 90 -5.23 19.48 -6.73
#